data_d36111f87b6da7626b9005f0c247c671
#
_entry.id   d36111f87b6da7626b9005f0c247c671
#
_cell.length_a   1.000
_cell.length_b   1.000
_cell.length_c   1.000
_cell.angle_alpha   90.00
_cell.angle_beta   90.00
_cell.angle_gamma   90.00
#
_symmetry.space_group_name_H-M   'P 1'
#
loop_
_entity.id
_entity.type
_entity.pdbx_description
1 polymer ?
#
loop_
_entity_poly.entity_id
_entity_poly.type
_entity_poly.pdbx_seq_one_letter_code
_entity_poly.pdbx_strand_id
1 'polypeptide(L)'
;MRQARIHHHDHQPRWQLNKPFAALRALIRQAVPPRGEASSGTKGARRHCASGVPLLIIATVAVLCLSGGTGMSWLPLLAVGPALAAATSGPWGVLRIGVLAVALGAALGVHGGAPGDEQAIVLATLSAVTLAGSLASALRRRREQVLAAVRSVAEAAQHAFLKPVPATVGHFQTAVHYSAAAAEARIGGDLYALVPTPFGVRLIVGDVRGKGLPAVGIAALVLGVFREAAYDEPDLLDVVHRIERSLARNLGPDDFVTAVLAGYPEADRMELVNCGHAAPLLVHDAGVLPVEPVHPAPPLGLRALSGETPSLQETALSDGDQLLFYTDGVTEARDHKREFYPLMERLSQHLSEEPSRTLAALHEDLLAHVGGELHDDAAMLLLRRPANTASTAPNEPADRMPSLRVAAE
;
A
#
# COMPACT_ATOMS: atom_id res chain seq x y z
N MET A 1 46.53 -56.32 11.57
CA MET A 1 45.43 -56.94 10.81
C MET A 1 44.19 -57.01 11.70
N ARG A 2 43.23 -56.16 11.46
CA ARG A 2 41.75 -56.34 11.71
C ARG A 2 41.04 -55.10 11.18
N GLN A 3 40.38 -55.26 10.03
CA GLN A 3 39.53 -54.24 9.42
C GLN A 3 38.26 -54.11 10.27
N ALA A 4 37.90 -52.87 10.66
CA ALA A 4 36.59 -52.54 11.20
C ALA A 4 35.74 -51.93 10.08
N ARG A 5 34.66 -52.59 9.72
CA ARG A 5 33.65 -52.11 8.77
C ARG A 5 32.83 -51.05 9.47
N ILE A 6 32.78 -49.85 8.85
CA ILE A 6 31.89 -48.78 9.25
C ILE A 6 30.57 -48.97 8.44
N HIS A 7 29.48 -49.26 9.13
CA HIS A 7 28.14 -49.26 8.57
C HIS A 7 27.67 -47.80 8.49
N HIS A 8 27.52 -47.26 7.27
CA HIS A 8 26.75 -46.06 7.00
C HIS A 8 25.26 -46.37 7.17
N HIS A 9 24.65 -45.81 8.21
CA HIS A 9 23.21 -45.66 8.32
C HIS A 9 22.81 -44.33 7.67
N ASP A 10 22.22 -44.47 6.48
CA ASP A 10 21.59 -43.38 5.72
C ASP A 10 20.22 -43.07 6.38
N HIS A 11 20.19 -42.10 7.29
CA HIS A 11 18.97 -41.53 7.82
C HIS A 11 18.70 -40.19 7.10
N GLN A 12 17.99 -40.27 5.95
CA GLN A 12 17.33 -39.11 5.37
C GLN A 12 16.09 -38.75 6.20
N PRO A 13 16.01 -37.53 6.79
CA PRO A 13 14.75 -37.07 7.38
C PRO A 13 13.77 -36.70 6.25
N ARG A 14 12.71 -37.50 6.12
CA ARG A 14 11.54 -37.12 5.32
C ARG A 14 10.90 -35.89 5.96
N TRP A 15 11.16 -34.69 5.40
CA TRP A 15 10.44 -33.47 5.72
C TRP A 15 8.99 -33.60 5.23
N GLN A 16 8.08 -33.75 6.18
CA GLN A 16 6.63 -33.66 5.90
C GLN A 16 6.25 -32.19 5.68
N LEU A 17 6.43 -31.70 4.45
CA LEU A 17 6.15 -30.32 3.99
C LEU A 17 4.65 -30.05 3.73
N ASN A 18 3.71 -30.83 4.27
CA ASN A 18 2.30 -30.77 3.84
C ASN A 18 1.30 -30.18 4.85
N LYS A 19 1.71 -29.79 6.06
CA LYS A 19 0.77 -29.25 7.05
C LYS A 19 0.57 -27.72 7.04
N PRO A 20 1.55 -26.86 6.71
CA PRO A 20 1.30 -25.41 6.72
C PRO A 20 0.43 -24.93 5.55
N PHE A 21 0.45 -25.62 4.40
CA PHE A 21 -0.35 -25.21 3.23
C PHE A 21 -1.85 -25.52 3.33
N ALA A 22 -2.25 -26.45 4.17
CA ALA A 22 -3.67 -26.75 4.39
C ALA A 22 -4.35 -25.64 5.22
N ALA A 23 -3.68 -25.12 6.24
CA ALA A 23 -4.17 -24.00 7.04
C ALA A 23 -4.25 -22.69 6.22
N LEU A 24 -3.25 -22.43 5.37
CA LEU A 24 -3.24 -21.28 4.47
C LEU A 24 -4.38 -21.34 3.43
N ARG A 25 -4.68 -22.53 2.89
CA ARG A 25 -5.84 -22.74 2.00
C ARG A 25 -7.18 -22.53 2.69
N ALA A 26 -7.29 -22.88 3.97
CA ALA A 26 -8.50 -22.64 4.77
C ALA A 26 -8.69 -21.15 5.05
N LEU A 27 -7.61 -20.41 5.40
CA LEU A 27 -7.61 -18.97 5.60
C LEU A 27 -7.96 -18.21 4.31
N ILE A 28 -7.42 -18.61 3.17
CA ILE A 28 -7.75 -18.01 1.86
C ILE A 28 -9.23 -18.23 1.49
N ARG A 29 -9.83 -19.36 1.88
CA ARG A 29 -11.27 -19.60 1.67
C ARG A 29 -12.17 -18.75 2.59
N GLN A 30 -11.71 -18.39 3.79
CA GLN A 30 -12.45 -17.52 4.71
C GLN A 30 -12.27 -16.02 4.41
N ALA A 31 -11.17 -15.63 3.77
CA ALA A 31 -10.88 -14.23 3.42
C ALA A 31 -11.55 -13.75 2.12
N VAL A 32 -12.23 -14.63 1.38
CA VAL A 32 -13.02 -14.21 0.21
C VAL A 32 -14.45 -13.96 0.66
N PRO A 33 -14.86 -12.68 0.87
CA PRO A 33 -16.26 -12.37 1.16
C PRO A 33 -17.13 -12.82 -0.02
N PRO A 34 -18.37 -13.29 0.22
CA PRO A 34 -19.30 -13.57 -0.85
C PRO A 34 -19.48 -12.30 -1.68
N ARG A 35 -19.42 -12.46 -3.00
CA ARG A 35 -19.61 -11.36 -3.95
C ARG A 35 -20.90 -10.61 -3.63
N GLY A 36 -20.77 -9.55 -2.83
CA GLY A 36 -21.79 -8.53 -2.69
C GLY A 36 -21.89 -7.74 -3.99
N GLU A 37 -23.09 -7.61 -4.48
CA GLU A 37 -23.46 -6.80 -5.64
C GLU A 37 -23.10 -5.34 -5.39
N ALA A 38 -21.96 -4.89 -5.96
CA ALA A 38 -21.57 -3.47 -5.97
C ALA A 38 -21.41 -3.01 -7.42
N SER A 39 -22.33 -2.14 -7.82
CA SER A 39 -22.33 -1.23 -8.98
C SER A 39 -21.79 -1.80 -10.30
N SER A 40 -22.62 -2.52 -11.03
CA SER A 40 -22.34 -3.10 -12.35
C SER A 40 -22.48 -2.12 -13.53
N GLY A 41 -22.67 -0.81 -13.31
CA GLY A 41 -23.08 0.11 -14.38
C GLY A 41 -21.98 0.54 -15.36
N THR A 42 -20.76 0.80 -14.88
CA THR A 42 -19.71 1.42 -15.74
C THR A 42 -18.67 0.45 -16.30
N LYS A 43 -18.38 -0.65 -15.62
CA LYS A 43 -17.44 -1.68 -16.10
C LYS A 43 -18.02 -2.54 -17.23
N GLY A 44 -19.36 -2.68 -17.30
CA GLY A 44 -20.06 -3.39 -18.37
C GLY A 44 -19.96 -2.67 -19.71
N ALA A 45 -20.16 -1.35 -19.74
CA ALA A 45 -20.15 -0.54 -20.96
C ALA A 45 -18.76 -0.53 -21.65
N ARG A 46 -17.68 -0.40 -20.88
CA ARG A 46 -16.30 -0.45 -21.44
C ARG A 46 -15.93 -1.84 -22.01
N ARG A 47 -16.41 -2.93 -21.41
CA ARG A 47 -16.18 -4.29 -21.93
C ARG A 47 -16.93 -4.58 -23.23
N HIS A 48 -18.11 -4.02 -23.43
CA HIS A 48 -18.88 -4.18 -24.69
C HIS A 48 -18.29 -3.36 -25.84
N CYS A 49 -17.78 -2.15 -25.59
CA CYS A 49 -17.10 -1.36 -26.63
C CYS A 49 -15.78 -2.01 -27.10
N ALA A 50 -14.99 -2.59 -26.20
CA ALA A 50 -13.72 -3.21 -26.55
C ALA A 50 -13.87 -4.46 -27.44
N SER A 51 -15.00 -5.20 -27.34
CA SER A 51 -15.29 -6.37 -28.19
C SER A 51 -15.89 -6.00 -29.56
N GLY A 52 -16.39 -4.79 -29.71
CA GLY A 52 -17.03 -4.33 -30.98
C GLY A 52 -16.02 -4.05 -32.07
N VAL A 53 -14.84 -3.51 -31.74
CA VAL A 53 -13.85 -3.10 -32.77
C VAL A 53 -13.32 -4.27 -33.60
N PRO A 54 -12.90 -5.43 -33.03
CA PRO A 54 -12.48 -6.57 -33.83
C PRO A 54 -13.58 -7.11 -34.77
N LEU A 55 -14.83 -7.12 -34.32
CA LEU A 55 -15.97 -7.56 -35.12
C LEU A 55 -16.28 -6.59 -36.24
N LEU A 56 -16.21 -5.28 -35.99
CA LEU A 56 -16.42 -4.25 -37.01
C LEU A 56 -15.37 -4.37 -38.13
N ILE A 57 -14.11 -4.63 -37.80
CA ILE A 57 -13.05 -4.81 -38.79
C ILE A 57 -13.31 -6.07 -39.65
N ILE A 58 -13.68 -7.18 -39.02
CA ILE A 58 -14.03 -8.41 -39.76
C ILE A 58 -15.20 -8.15 -40.71
N ALA A 59 -16.23 -7.44 -40.26
CA ALA A 59 -17.39 -7.09 -41.08
C ALA A 59 -16.99 -6.18 -42.24
N THR A 60 -16.15 -5.18 -41.99
CA THR A 60 -15.68 -4.25 -43.05
C THR A 60 -14.86 -5.00 -44.10
N VAL A 61 -13.93 -5.89 -43.69
CA VAL A 61 -13.15 -6.71 -44.62
C VAL A 61 -14.07 -7.62 -45.43
N ALA A 62 -15.09 -8.23 -44.80
CA ALA A 62 -16.04 -9.07 -45.48
C ALA A 62 -16.83 -8.30 -46.56
N VAL A 63 -17.28 -7.09 -46.24
CA VAL A 63 -17.98 -6.23 -47.19
C VAL A 63 -17.06 -5.85 -48.36
N LEU A 64 -15.81 -5.50 -48.10
CA LEU A 64 -14.80 -5.21 -49.12
C LEU A 64 -14.58 -6.40 -50.07
N CYS A 65 -14.45 -7.61 -49.51
CA CYS A 65 -14.32 -8.84 -50.31
C CYS A 65 -15.54 -9.10 -51.20
N LEU A 66 -16.76 -8.81 -50.74
CA LEU A 66 -17.98 -8.99 -51.49
C LEU A 66 -18.22 -7.91 -52.57
N SER A 67 -17.78 -6.67 -52.31
CA SER A 67 -17.96 -5.54 -53.20
C SER A 67 -16.85 -5.39 -54.26
N GLY A 68 -15.65 -5.91 -53.99
CA GLY A 68 -14.43 -5.65 -54.77
C GLY A 68 -14.16 -6.62 -55.93
N GLY A 69 -15.09 -7.49 -56.37
CA GLY A 69 -14.96 -8.42 -57.53
C GLY A 69 -13.63 -9.19 -57.57
N THR A 70 -13.67 -10.52 -57.59
CA THR A 70 -12.63 -11.51 -57.92
C THR A 70 -11.17 -11.36 -57.42
N GLY A 71 -10.90 -10.45 -56.48
CA GLY A 71 -9.52 -10.26 -55.95
C GLY A 71 -9.35 -10.86 -54.54
N MET A 72 -8.67 -12.00 -54.43
CA MET A 72 -8.30 -12.69 -53.19
C MET A 72 -7.37 -11.87 -52.26
N SER A 73 -6.90 -10.71 -52.70
CA SER A 73 -5.89 -9.88 -52.01
C SER A 73 -6.30 -9.38 -50.62
N TRP A 74 -7.58 -9.37 -50.26
CA TRP A 74 -8.08 -8.82 -48.99
C TRP A 74 -8.33 -9.87 -47.88
N LEU A 75 -8.40 -11.17 -48.22
CA LEU A 75 -8.70 -12.24 -47.28
C LEU A 75 -7.71 -12.31 -46.08
N PRO A 76 -6.38 -12.10 -46.28
CA PRO A 76 -5.44 -12.09 -45.15
C PRO A 76 -5.73 -11.01 -44.10
N LEU A 77 -6.42 -9.90 -44.46
CA LEU A 77 -6.78 -8.85 -43.53
C LEU A 77 -7.80 -9.30 -42.47
N LEU A 78 -8.49 -10.42 -42.67
CA LEU A 78 -9.32 -11.03 -41.63
C LEU A 78 -8.51 -11.41 -40.38
N ALA A 79 -7.16 -11.61 -40.49
CA ALA A 79 -6.27 -11.89 -39.34
C ALA A 79 -6.15 -10.70 -38.37
N VAL A 80 -6.46 -9.48 -38.80
CA VAL A 80 -6.44 -8.29 -37.95
C VAL A 80 -7.47 -8.39 -36.83
N GLY A 81 -8.64 -9.00 -37.10
CA GLY A 81 -9.68 -9.21 -36.08
C GLY A 81 -9.20 -10.03 -34.87
N PRO A 82 -8.74 -11.27 -35.04
CA PRO A 82 -8.17 -12.08 -33.95
C PRO A 82 -6.93 -11.44 -33.29
N ALA A 83 -6.07 -10.75 -34.06
CA ALA A 83 -4.90 -10.07 -33.53
C ALA A 83 -5.27 -8.92 -32.57
N LEU A 84 -6.23 -8.09 -32.94
CA LEU A 84 -6.76 -7.02 -32.06
C LEU A 84 -7.55 -7.59 -30.86
N ALA A 85 -8.29 -8.67 -31.08
CA ALA A 85 -8.97 -9.36 -30.01
C ALA A 85 -7.99 -9.88 -28.96
N ALA A 86 -6.79 -10.31 -29.35
CA ALA A 86 -5.74 -10.74 -28.42
C ALA A 86 -5.28 -9.63 -27.47
N ALA A 87 -5.34 -8.36 -27.87
CA ALA A 87 -5.01 -7.22 -27.03
C ALA A 87 -6.12 -6.85 -26.04
N THR A 88 -7.40 -6.99 -26.46
CA THR A 88 -8.54 -6.45 -25.72
C THR A 88 -9.41 -7.50 -25.02
N SER A 89 -9.32 -8.78 -25.46
CA SER A 89 -10.20 -9.85 -25.02
C SER A 89 -9.41 -10.98 -24.32
N GLY A 90 -10.13 -11.86 -23.66
CA GLY A 90 -9.53 -13.07 -23.11
C GLY A 90 -9.42 -14.20 -24.14
N PRO A 91 -8.76 -15.33 -23.77
CA PRO A 91 -8.47 -16.42 -24.69
C PRO A 91 -9.73 -16.96 -25.41
N TRP A 92 -10.84 -17.10 -24.70
CA TRP A 92 -12.11 -17.52 -25.28
C TRP A 92 -12.72 -16.47 -26.24
N GLY A 93 -12.51 -15.17 -25.96
CA GLY A 93 -12.92 -14.09 -26.85
C GLY A 93 -12.13 -14.11 -28.17
N VAL A 94 -10.82 -14.26 -28.08
CA VAL A 94 -9.92 -14.40 -29.25
C VAL A 94 -10.33 -15.61 -30.08
N LEU A 95 -10.57 -16.78 -29.42
CA LEU A 95 -10.95 -18.01 -30.10
C LEU A 95 -12.28 -17.84 -30.87
N ARG A 96 -13.31 -17.23 -30.25
CA ARG A 96 -14.60 -16.98 -30.92
C ARG A 96 -14.45 -16.10 -32.15
N ILE A 97 -13.69 -15.01 -32.03
CA ILE A 97 -13.44 -14.08 -33.14
C ILE A 97 -12.59 -14.76 -34.22
N GLY A 98 -11.62 -15.57 -33.83
CA GLY A 98 -10.79 -16.33 -34.75
C GLY A 98 -11.58 -17.40 -35.52
N VAL A 99 -12.44 -18.15 -34.84
CA VAL A 99 -13.32 -19.15 -35.50
C VAL A 99 -14.24 -18.45 -36.51
N LEU A 100 -14.80 -17.27 -36.16
CA LEU A 100 -15.61 -16.47 -37.09
C LEU A 100 -14.78 -16.03 -38.29
N ALA A 101 -13.55 -15.55 -38.10
CA ALA A 101 -12.67 -15.13 -39.19
C ALA A 101 -12.29 -16.29 -40.12
N VAL A 102 -11.99 -17.48 -39.56
CA VAL A 102 -11.69 -18.70 -40.34
C VAL A 102 -12.90 -19.15 -41.13
N ALA A 103 -14.08 -19.20 -40.50
CA ALA A 103 -15.33 -19.60 -41.18
C ALA A 103 -15.70 -18.64 -42.34
N LEU A 104 -15.56 -17.34 -42.09
CA LEU A 104 -15.81 -16.32 -43.09
C LEU A 104 -14.77 -16.38 -44.23
N GLY A 105 -13.48 -16.55 -43.90
CA GLY A 105 -12.40 -16.76 -44.89
C GLY A 105 -12.62 -17.97 -45.78
N ALA A 106 -13.10 -19.08 -45.19
CA ALA A 106 -13.50 -20.29 -45.97
C ALA A 106 -14.65 -20.03 -46.89
N ALA A 107 -15.75 -19.38 -46.42
CA ALA A 107 -16.91 -19.07 -47.20
C ALA A 107 -16.63 -18.11 -48.39
N LEU A 108 -15.88 -17.02 -48.11
CA LEU A 108 -15.49 -16.03 -49.11
C LEU A 108 -14.52 -16.61 -50.14
N GLY A 109 -13.59 -17.48 -49.73
CA GLY A 109 -12.66 -18.15 -50.64
C GLY A 109 -13.38 -19.08 -51.63
N VAL A 110 -14.35 -19.86 -51.16
CA VAL A 110 -15.21 -20.70 -52.03
C VAL A 110 -16.04 -19.85 -52.98
N HIS A 111 -16.66 -18.76 -52.50
CA HIS A 111 -17.46 -17.86 -53.33
C HIS A 111 -16.65 -17.14 -54.41
N GLY A 112 -15.39 -16.75 -54.05
CA GLY A 112 -14.49 -16.06 -54.98
C GLY A 112 -13.75 -16.99 -55.98
N GLY A 113 -13.94 -18.32 -55.93
CA GLY A 113 -13.29 -19.27 -56.83
C GLY A 113 -11.79 -19.39 -56.59
N ALA A 114 -11.37 -19.22 -55.36
CA ALA A 114 -9.95 -19.25 -54.96
C ALA A 114 -9.28 -20.58 -55.32
N PRO A 115 -8.02 -20.59 -55.84
CA PRO A 115 -7.21 -21.81 -55.93
C PRO A 115 -7.07 -22.47 -54.55
N GLY A 116 -7.18 -23.82 -54.48
CA GLY A 116 -7.26 -24.55 -53.22
C GLY A 116 -6.02 -24.40 -52.32
N ASP A 117 -4.84 -24.22 -52.92
CA ASP A 117 -3.59 -23.99 -52.25
C ASP A 117 -3.48 -22.59 -51.60
N GLU A 118 -3.91 -21.55 -52.31
CA GLU A 118 -3.94 -20.18 -51.76
C GLU A 118 -4.98 -20.06 -50.61
N GLN A 119 -6.15 -20.68 -50.77
CA GLN A 119 -7.14 -20.74 -49.70
C GLN A 119 -6.63 -21.47 -48.46
N ALA A 120 -5.94 -22.58 -48.66
CA ALA A 120 -5.34 -23.33 -47.56
C ALA A 120 -4.29 -22.49 -46.77
N ILE A 121 -3.45 -21.69 -47.46
CA ILE A 121 -2.50 -20.78 -46.83
C ILE A 121 -3.21 -19.72 -45.98
N VAL A 122 -4.28 -19.11 -46.50
CA VAL A 122 -5.05 -18.08 -45.78
C VAL A 122 -5.67 -18.70 -44.52
N LEU A 123 -6.32 -19.86 -44.60
CA LEU A 123 -6.93 -20.53 -43.45
C LEU A 123 -5.91 -20.97 -42.42
N ALA A 124 -4.76 -21.48 -42.86
CA ALA A 124 -3.63 -21.82 -41.97
C ALA A 124 -3.13 -20.57 -41.23
N THR A 125 -2.96 -19.46 -41.94
CA THR A 125 -2.52 -18.18 -41.34
C THR A 125 -3.53 -17.66 -40.31
N LEU A 126 -4.82 -17.63 -40.65
CA LEU A 126 -5.89 -17.22 -39.71
C LEU A 126 -5.93 -18.10 -38.46
N SER A 127 -5.78 -19.41 -38.65
CA SER A 127 -5.73 -20.36 -37.55
C SER A 127 -4.50 -20.17 -36.67
N ALA A 128 -3.33 -19.98 -37.28
CA ALA A 128 -2.07 -19.73 -36.56
C ALA A 128 -2.14 -18.43 -35.75
N VAL A 129 -2.62 -17.32 -36.33
CA VAL A 129 -2.80 -16.04 -35.62
C VAL A 129 -3.80 -16.16 -34.47
N THR A 130 -4.90 -16.91 -34.70
CA THR A 130 -5.91 -17.15 -33.66
C THR A 130 -5.33 -17.96 -32.48
N LEU A 131 -4.61 -19.02 -32.75
CA LEU A 131 -3.99 -19.85 -31.70
C LEU A 131 -2.89 -19.08 -30.95
N ALA A 132 -2.00 -18.39 -31.68
CA ALA A 132 -0.96 -17.57 -31.07
C ALA A 132 -1.55 -16.43 -30.21
N GLY A 133 -2.56 -15.73 -30.72
CA GLY A 133 -3.27 -14.66 -29.99
C GLY A 133 -4.01 -15.20 -28.76
N SER A 134 -4.64 -16.37 -28.86
CA SER A 134 -5.31 -17.03 -27.73
C SER A 134 -4.30 -17.42 -26.64
N LEU A 135 -3.16 -18.00 -27.02
CA LEU A 135 -2.07 -18.35 -26.09
C LEU A 135 -1.47 -17.08 -25.41
N ALA A 136 -1.18 -16.06 -26.20
CA ALA A 136 -0.67 -14.78 -25.66
C ALA A 136 -1.65 -14.15 -24.66
N SER A 137 -2.96 -14.16 -24.98
CA SER A 137 -4.01 -13.67 -24.09
C SER A 137 -4.12 -14.51 -22.81
N ALA A 138 -3.96 -15.85 -22.90
CA ALA A 138 -3.97 -16.75 -21.74
C ALA A 138 -2.76 -16.49 -20.82
N LEU A 139 -1.55 -16.33 -21.39
CA LEU A 139 -0.34 -16.02 -20.63
C LEU A 139 -0.43 -14.67 -19.94
N ARG A 140 -0.94 -13.63 -20.64
CA ARG A 140 -1.18 -12.32 -20.05
C ARG A 140 -2.12 -12.40 -18.86
N ARG A 141 -3.28 -13.06 -19.00
CA ARG A 141 -4.22 -13.24 -17.90
C ARG A 141 -3.65 -14.00 -16.72
N ARG A 142 -2.84 -15.02 -16.97
CA ARG A 142 -2.13 -15.71 -15.87
C ARG A 142 -1.21 -14.79 -15.11
N ARG A 143 -0.43 -13.95 -15.82
CA ARG A 143 0.44 -12.94 -15.18
C ARG A 143 -0.36 -11.94 -14.36
N GLU A 144 -1.45 -11.41 -14.90
CA GLU A 144 -2.35 -10.48 -14.20
C GLU A 144 -2.94 -11.13 -12.92
N GLN A 145 -3.36 -12.39 -12.99
CA GLN A 145 -3.88 -13.13 -11.84
C GLN A 145 -2.82 -13.38 -10.75
N VAL A 146 -1.59 -13.74 -11.13
CA VAL A 146 -0.49 -13.93 -10.18
C VAL A 146 -0.15 -12.61 -9.51
N LEU A 147 -0.04 -11.53 -10.27
CA LEU A 147 0.24 -10.20 -9.71
C LEU A 147 -0.88 -9.74 -8.76
N ALA A 148 -2.13 -9.96 -9.12
CA ALA A 148 -3.27 -9.63 -8.25
C ALA A 148 -3.27 -10.47 -6.96
N ALA A 149 -2.92 -11.75 -7.03
CA ALA A 149 -2.81 -12.60 -5.84
C ALA A 149 -1.65 -12.16 -4.92
N VAL A 150 -0.49 -11.82 -5.49
CA VAL A 150 0.65 -11.30 -4.73
C VAL A 150 0.29 -9.99 -4.03
N ARG A 151 -0.40 -9.08 -4.73
CA ARG A 151 -0.91 -7.82 -4.14
C ARG A 151 -1.84 -8.08 -2.97
N SER A 152 -2.85 -8.93 -3.15
CA SER A 152 -3.81 -9.24 -2.08
C SER A 152 -3.14 -9.80 -0.82
N VAL A 153 -2.09 -10.63 -0.98
CA VAL A 153 -1.33 -11.15 0.16
C VAL A 153 -0.53 -10.04 0.85
N ALA A 154 0.09 -9.15 0.07
CA ALA A 154 0.89 -8.07 0.62
C ALA A 154 0.01 -7.01 1.33
N GLU A 155 -1.15 -6.65 0.76
CA GLU A 155 -2.15 -5.79 1.42
C GLU A 155 -2.64 -6.39 2.74
N ALA A 156 -2.97 -7.68 2.74
CA ALA A 156 -3.38 -8.37 3.97
C ALA A 156 -2.26 -8.40 5.02
N ALA A 157 -1.01 -8.58 4.61
CA ALA A 157 0.14 -8.52 5.50
C ALA A 157 0.34 -7.12 6.07
N GLN A 158 0.30 -6.08 5.24
CA GLN A 158 0.44 -4.69 5.66
C GLN A 158 -0.64 -4.30 6.68
N HIS A 159 -1.91 -4.61 6.42
CA HIS A 159 -3.00 -4.40 7.38
C HIS A 159 -2.81 -5.16 8.71
N ALA A 160 -2.16 -6.32 8.69
CA ALA A 160 -1.88 -7.07 9.92
C ALA A 160 -0.80 -6.40 10.79
N PHE A 161 0.15 -5.69 10.19
CA PHE A 161 1.23 -4.99 10.91
C PHE A 161 0.84 -3.57 11.32
N LEU A 162 0.07 -2.86 10.50
CA LEU A 162 -0.44 -1.53 10.80
C LEU A 162 -1.66 -1.66 11.72
N LYS A 163 -1.41 -1.74 13.02
CA LYS A 163 -2.50 -1.83 14.00
C LYS A 163 -3.27 -0.51 14.05
N PRO A 164 -4.61 -0.56 14.22
CA PRO A 164 -5.39 0.65 14.45
C PRO A 164 -4.91 1.35 15.71
N VAL A 165 -4.81 2.68 15.63
CA VAL A 165 -4.46 3.53 16.77
C VAL A 165 -5.73 3.85 17.53
N PRO A 166 -5.79 3.64 18.87
CA PRO A 166 -6.93 4.04 19.69
C PRO A 166 -7.12 5.55 19.64
N ALA A 167 -8.35 6.04 19.83
CA ALA A 167 -8.65 7.48 19.82
C ALA A 167 -7.99 8.25 20.98
N THR A 168 -7.53 7.53 22.01
CA THR A 168 -6.81 8.11 23.15
C THR A 168 -5.67 7.17 23.55
N VAL A 169 -4.45 7.71 23.71
CA VAL A 169 -3.28 6.97 24.20
C VAL A 169 -2.54 7.84 25.22
N GLY A 170 -2.43 7.37 26.47
CA GLY A 170 -1.92 8.18 27.58
C GLY A 170 -2.74 9.45 27.75
N HIS A 171 -2.08 10.60 27.67
CA HIS A 171 -2.72 11.92 27.82
C HIS A 171 -3.12 12.55 26.46
N PHE A 172 -2.94 11.85 25.35
CA PHE A 172 -3.16 12.38 24.00
C PHE A 172 -4.44 11.85 23.37
N GLN A 173 -5.16 12.73 22.70
CA GLN A 173 -6.12 12.37 21.68
C GLN A 173 -5.38 12.07 20.39
N THR A 174 -5.73 11.00 19.71
CA THR A 174 -4.96 10.51 18.57
C THR A 174 -5.90 10.11 17.43
N ALA A 175 -5.43 10.31 16.21
CA ALA A 175 -6.05 9.78 15.02
C ALA A 175 -4.98 9.35 14.02
N VAL A 176 -5.30 8.35 13.22
CA VAL A 176 -4.48 7.92 12.09
C VAL A 176 -5.35 7.84 10.85
N HIS A 177 -4.81 8.31 9.75
CA HIS A 177 -5.38 8.10 8.43
C HIS A 177 -4.32 7.49 7.52
N TYR A 178 -4.62 6.32 6.97
CA TYR A 178 -3.77 5.63 6.01
C TYR A 178 -4.55 5.43 4.71
N SER A 179 -4.01 5.90 3.61
CA SER A 179 -4.57 5.74 2.28
C SER A 179 -3.56 5.00 1.41
N ALA A 180 -3.94 3.81 0.98
CA ALA A 180 -3.14 3.07 0.02
C ALA A 180 -3.24 3.71 -1.37
N ALA A 181 -2.16 3.67 -2.12
CA ALA A 181 -2.11 4.13 -3.49
C ALA A 181 -3.09 3.37 -4.40
N ALA A 182 -3.52 4.01 -5.51
CA ALA A 182 -4.45 3.42 -6.47
C ALA A 182 -3.98 2.06 -7.00
N ALA A 183 -4.93 1.27 -7.53
CA ALA A 183 -4.78 -0.16 -7.87
C ALA A 183 -3.62 -0.51 -8.83
N GLU A 184 -3.03 0.45 -9.53
CA GLU A 184 -1.85 0.26 -10.38
C GLU A 184 -0.53 0.53 -9.64
N ALA A 185 -0.57 1.24 -8.51
CA ALA A 185 0.58 1.48 -7.67
C ALA A 185 0.95 0.19 -6.91
N ARG A 186 2.22 0.01 -6.67
CA ARG A 186 2.74 -1.09 -5.87
C ARG A 186 2.50 -0.77 -4.40
N ILE A 187 2.26 -1.78 -3.57
CA ILE A 187 2.11 -1.63 -2.13
C ILE A 187 3.36 -0.95 -1.59
N GLY A 188 3.17 0.13 -0.81
CA GLY A 188 4.26 0.95 -0.30
C GLY A 188 4.95 0.39 0.93
N GLY A 189 5.96 1.11 1.35
CA GLY A 189 6.77 0.83 2.52
C GLY A 189 6.37 1.58 3.78
N ASP A 190 5.30 2.36 3.73
CA ASP A 190 4.83 3.18 4.85
C ASP A 190 4.61 2.35 6.11
N LEU A 191 5.11 2.85 7.22
CA LEU A 191 4.96 2.23 8.53
C LEU A 191 4.64 3.27 9.60
N TYR A 192 3.80 2.87 10.54
CA TYR A 192 3.53 3.63 11.75
C TYR A 192 3.18 2.71 12.92
N ALA A 193 3.52 3.13 14.11
CA ALA A 193 3.03 2.54 15.34
C ALA A 193 2.98 3.59 16.45
N LEU A 194 1.98 3.47 17.32
CA LEU A 194 1.84 4.24 18.54
C LEU A 194 1.58 3.26 19.67
N VAL A 195 2.39 3.29 20.71
CA VAL A 195 2.33 2.33 21.81
C VAL A 195 2.47 3.04 23.18
N PRO A 196 1.60 2.73 24.14
CA PRO A 196 1.83 3.10 25.53
C PRO A 196 2.91 2.16 26.11
N THR A 197 3.86 2.73 26.82
CA THR A 197 4.99 1.99 27.44
C THR A 197 5.17 2.42 28.89
N PRO A 198 5.98 1.71 29.70
CA PRO A 198 6.36 2.18 31.04
C PRO A 198 7.08 3.53 31.05
N PHE A 199 7.64 3.94 29.94
CA PHE A 199 8.39 5.19 29.74
C PHE A 199 7.55 6.28 29.03
N GLY A 200 6.23 6.20 29.10
CA GLY A 200 5.32 7.10 28.39
C GLY A 200 4.86 6.56 27.04
N VAL A 201 4.26 7.45 26.24
CA VAL A 201 3.77 7.10 24.91
C VAL A 201 4.93 7.17 23.92
N ARG A 202 5.09 6.17 23.07
CA ARG A 202 6.11 6.15 22.01
C ARG A 202 5.48 5.88 20.66
N LEU A 203 5.99 6.54 19.64
CA LEU A 203 5.57 6.36 18.27
C LEU A 203 6.75 6.26 17.30
N ILE A 204 6.47 5.68 16.15
CA ILE A 204 7.31 5.70 14.96
C ILE A 204 6.43 5.95 13.74
N VAL A 205 6.90 6.80 12.82
CA VAL A 205 6.38 6.93 11.46
C VAL A 205 7.57 6.87 10.52
N GLY A 206 7.44 6.18 9.40
CA GLY A 206 8.55 6.03 8.47
C GLY A 206 8.10 5.45 7.14
N ASP A 207 9.04 5.41 6.19
CA ASP A 207 8.88 4.78 4.90
C ASP A 207 10.11 3.95 4.52
N VAL A 208 9.87 2.77 3.96
CA VAL A 208 10.89 1.85 3.47
C VAL A 208 11.17 2.13 2.01
N ARG A 209 12.42 2.36 1.65
CA ARG A 209 12.81 2.48 0.25
C ARG A 209 12.31 1.30 -0.58
N GLY A 210 11.56 1.61 -1.65
CA GLY A 210 11.06 0.61 -2.59
C GLY A 210 9.60 0.24 -2.32
N LYS A 211 9.09 -0.74 -3.08
CA LYS A 211 7.66 -1.10 -3.06
C LYS A 211 7.47 -2.62 -3.14
N GLY A 212 6.30 -3.06 -2.73
CA GLY A 212 5.89 -4.46 -2.79
C GLY A 212 6.34 -5.30 -1.60
N LEU A 213 6.29 -6.62 -1.72
CA LEU A 213 6.56 -7.55 -0.62
C LEU A 213 7.89 -7.35 0.11
N PRO A 214 9.01 -7.02 -0.56
CA PRO A 214 10.26 -6.76 0.15
C PRO A 214 10.13 -5.57 1.13
N ALA A 215 9.56 -4.45 0.68
CA ALA A 215 9.35 -3.26 1.52
C ALA A 215 8.41 -3.57 2.70
N VAL A 216 7.31 -4.30 2.45
CA VAL A 216 6.39 -4.77 3.52
C VAL A 216 7.12 -5.64 4.54
N GLY A 217 8.03 -6.51 4.10
CA GLY A 217 8.83 -7.36 5.00
C GLY A 217 9.75 -6.54 5.90
N ILE A 218 10.41 -5.50 5.36
CA ILE A 218 11.26 -4.58 6.12
C ILE A 218 10.41 -3.74 7.09
N ALA A 219 9.28 -3.19 6.64
CA ALA A 219 8.35 -2.45 7.51
C ALA A 219 7.88 -3.30 8.70
N ALA A 220 7.51 -4.56 8.45
CA ALA A 220 7.13 -5.51 9.49
C ALA A 220 8.26 -5.78 10.48
N LEU A 221 9.49 -5.92 10.00
CA LEU A 221 10.68 -6.08 10.85
C LEU A 221 10.88 -4.86 11.75
N VAL A 222 10.87 -3.65 11.17
CA VAL A 222 11.02 -2.39 11.92
C VAL A 222 9.95 -2.26 13.00
N LEU A 223 8.68 -2.48 12.63
CA LEU A 223 7.57 -2.37 13.58
C LEU A 223 7.63 -3.44 14.69
N GLY A 224 8.07 -4.65 14.37
CA GLY A 224 8.29 -5.71 15.36
C GLY A 224 9.35 -5.31 16.37
N VAL A 225 10.53 -4.90 15.89
CA VAL A 225 11.64 -4.47 16.75
C VAL A 225 11.29 -3.21 17.55
N PHE A 226 10.62 -2.24 16.91
CA PHE A 226 10.17 -1.02 17.59
C PHE A 226 9.26 -1.34 18.78
N ARG A 227 8.25 -2.19 18.60
CA ARG A 227 7.28 -2.50 19.66
C ARG A 227 7.92 -3.18 20.86
N GLU A 228 8.91 -4.05 20.65
CA GLU A 228 9.68 -4.66 21.73
C GLU A 228 10.62 -3.65 22.37
N ALA A 229 11.45 -2.98 21.55
CA ALA A 229 12.42 -2.04 22.06
C ALA A 229 11.78 -0.85 22.79
N ALA A 230 10.65 -0.33 22.27
CA ALA A 230 9.92 0.76 22.92
C ALA A 230 9.41 0.40 24.31
N TYR A 231 9.22 -0.87 24.62
CA TYR A 231 8.78 -1.35 25.92
C TYR A 231 9.92 -1.69 26.86
N ASP A 232 11.05 -2.15 26.31
CA ASP A 232 12.19 -2.64 27.08
C ASP A 232 13.22 -1.53 27.37
N GLU A 233 13.49 -0.65 26.41
CA GLU A 233 14.57 0.35 26.51
C GLU A 233 14.02 1.66 27.11
N PRO A 234 14.60 2.18 28.20
CA PRO A 234 14.18 3.44 28.79
C PRO A 234 14.48 4.63 27.89
N ASP A 235 15.58 4.61 27.14
CA ASP A 235 16.05 5.71 26.31
C ASP A 235 15.56 5.55 24.84
N LEU A 236 15.05 6.63 24.24
CA LEU A 236 14.57 6.60 22.86
C LEU A 236 15.70 6.35 21.86
N LEU A 237 16.91 6.81 22.14
CA LEU A 237 18.09 6.52 21.31
C LEU A 237 18.45 5.04 21.32
N ASP A 238 18.28 4.34 22.44
CA ASP A 238 18.53 2.90 22.52
C ASP A 238 17.52 2.10 21.70
N VAL A 239 16.28 2.58 21.62
CA VAL A 239 15.27 2.03 20.69
C VAL A 239 15.76 2.13 19.23
N VAL A 240 16.25 3.31 18.84
CA VAL A 240 16.81 3.52 17.48
C VAL A 240 18.00 2.60 17.24
N HIS A 241 18.94 2.51 18.21
CA HIS A 241 20.10 1.63 18.10
C HIS A 241 19.71 0.14 17.98
N ARG A 242 18.64 -0.28 18.64
CA ARG A 242 18.15 -1.67 18.55
C ARG A 242 17.55 -1.96 17.16
N ILE A 243 16.80 -1.01 16.59
CA ILE A 243 16.30 -1.09 15.22
C ILE A 243 17.47 -1.16 14.23
N GLU A 244 18.45 -0.25 14.33
CA GLU A 244 19.64 -0.23 13.48
C GLU A 244 20.39 -1.56 13.49
N ARG A 245 20.64 -2.13 14.67
CA ARG A 245 21.30 -3.44 14.79
C ARG A 245 20.50 -4.56 14.14
N SER A 246 19.17 -4.48 14.13
CA SER A 246 18.34 -5.46 13.47
C SER A 246 18.39 -5.29 11.95
N LEU A 247 18.31 -4.07 11.47
CA LEU A 247 18.38 -3.73 10.05
C LEU A 247 19.72 -4.12 9.45
N ALA A 248 20.84 -3.86 10.13
CA ALA A 248 22.18 -4.24 9.68
C ALA A 248 22.37 -5.74 9.38
N ARG A 249 21.52 -6.59 9.94
CA ARG A 249 21.55 -8.05 9.70
C ARG A 249 20.60 -8.52 8.64
N ASN A 250 19.60 -7.70 8.26
CA ASN A 250 18.47 -8.14 7.45
C ASN A 250 18.29 -7.34 6.16
N LEU A 251 18.88 -6.14 6.05
CA LEU A 251 18.79 -5.31 4.84
C LEU A 251 19.78 -5.76 3.77
N GLY A 252 19.36 -5.59 2.52
CA GLY A 252 20.26 -5.61 1.36
C GLY A 252 21.08 -4.31 1.26
N PRO A 253 22.06 -4.27 0.35
CA PRO A 253 23.02 -3.15 0.25
C PRO A 253 22.35 -1.82 -0.16
N ASP A 254 21.20 -1.87 -0.81
CA ASP A 254 20.47 -0.71 -1.31
C ASP A 254 19.22 -0.36 -0.49
N ASP A 255 18.91 -1.15 0.55
CA ASP A 255 17.71 -0.97 1.36
C ASP A 255 17.98 0.00 2.51
N PHE A 256 17.03 0.88 2.78
CA PHE A 256 17.02 1.76 3.95
C PHE A 256 15.60 2.16 4.33
N VAL A 257 15.47 2.74 5.51
CA VAL A 257 14.18 3.20 6.03
C VAL A 257 14.34 4.64 6.54
N THR A 258 13.54 5.55 6.02
CA THR A 258 13.39 6.87 6.65
C THR A 258 12.43 6.72 7.82
N ALA A 259 12.76 7.28 8.97
CA ALA A 259 11.88 7.20 10.13
C ALA A 259 12.03 8.40 11.06
N VAL A 260 10.94 8.79 11.68
CA VAL A 260 10.91 9.67 12.85
C VAL A 260 10.34 8.89 14.02
N LEU A 261 11.05 8.91 15.14
CA LEU A 261 10.59 8.33 16.39
C LEU A 261 10.31 9.46 17.38
N ALA A 262 9.21 9.35 18.12
CA ALA A 262 8.92 10.27 19.20
C ALA A 262 8.58 9.52 20.49
N GLY A 263 8.99 10.10 21.61
CA GLY A 263 8.68 9.67 22.96
C GLY A 263 8.03 10.81 23.75
N TYR A 264 7.07 10.46 24.58
CA TYR A 264 6.40 11.40 25.47
C TYR A 264 6.50 10.87 26.89
N PRO A 265 7.68 11.08 27.55
CA PRO A 265 7.87 10.61 28.92
C PRO A 265 6.90 11.32 29.88
N GLU A 266 6.55 12.57 29.58
CA GLU A 266 5.57 13.40 30.28
C GLU A 266 4.61 14.04 29.26
N ALA A 267 3.51 14.59 29.74
CA ALA A 267 2.49 15.17 28.85
C ALA A 267 2.94 16.47 28.16
N ASP A 268 3.91 17.19 28.74
CA ASP A 268 4.38 18.49 28.31
C ASP A 268 5.76 18.47 27.61
N ARG A 269 6.34 17.27 27.46
CA ARG A 269 7.65 17.09 26.84
C ARG A 269 7.62 16.00 25.79
N MET A 270 8.08 16.33 24.60
CA MET A 270 8.34 15.40 23.51
C MET A 270 9.84 15.22 23.32
N GLU A 271 10.25 13.99 23.23
CA GLU A 271 11.56 13.56 22.73
C GLU A 271 11.40 13.12 21.27
N LEU A 272 12.30 13.56 20.39
CA LEU A 272 12.27 13.27 18.97
C LEU A 272 13.63 12.80 18.47
N VAL A 273 13.64 11.76 17.66
CA VAL A 273 14.80 11.31 16.87
C VAL A 273 14.38 11.19 15.42
N ASN A 274 14.98 11.99 14.54
CA ASN A 274 14.71 11.97 13.11
C ASN A 274 15.86 11.26 12.37
N CYS A 275 15.54 10.21 11.64
CA CYS A 275 16.44 9.41 10.82
C CYS A 275 16.09 9.61 9.34
N GLY A 276 16.34 10.80 8.81
CA GLY A 276 16.16 11.14 7.40
C GLY A 276 14.70 11.18 6.92
N HIS A 277 13.74 11.37 7.83
CA HIS A 277 12.31 11.45 7.51
C HIS A 277 11.82 12.89 7.48
N ALA A 278 10.64 13.11 6.88
CA ALA A 278 9.99 14.42 6.89
C ALA A 278 9.78 14.91 8.34
N ALA A 279 10.05 16.20 8.57
CA ALA A 279 9.89 16.82 9.88
C ALA A 279 8.40 16.84 10.27
N PRO A 280 8.01 16.39 11.48
CA PRO A 280 6.63 16.51 11.92
C PRO A 280 6.22 17.98 12.06
N LEU A 281 4.93 18.25 11.89
CA LEU A 281 4.38 19.59 12.00
C LEU A 281 3.77 19.80 13.38
N LEU A 282 4.26 20.81 14.11
CA LEU A 282 3.69 21.28 15.36
C LEU A 282 2.68 22.39 15.07
N VAL A 283 1.47 22.22 15.54
CA VAL A 283 0.43 23.25 15.59
C VAL A 283 0.43 23.86 16.98
N HIS A 284 0.82 25.12 17.08
CA HIS A 284 0.86 25.89 18.32
C HIS A 284 0.23 27.25 18.09
N ASP A 285 -0.69 27.66 18.94
CA ASP A 285 -1.40 28.97 18.83
C ASP A 285 -1.94 29.26 17.41
N ALA A 286 -2.53 28.25 16.76
CA ALA A 286 -3.00 28.27 15.36
C ALA A 286 -1.90 28.50 14.29
N GLY A 287 -0.64 28.55 14.66
CA GLY A 287 0.51 28.51 13.75
C GLY A 287 0.94 27.07 13.47
N VAL A 288 1.42 26.78 12.26
CA VAL A 288 1.98 25.49 11.88
C VAL A 288 3.46 25.63 11.63
N LEU A 289 4.28 24.89 12.36
CA LEU A 289 5.73 24.95 12.29
C LEU A 289 6.32 23.54 12.13
N PRO A 290 7.31 23.33 11.24
CA PRO A 290 8.03 22.08 11.19
C PRO A 290 8.96 21.93 12.38
N VAL A 291 9.00 20.75 12.99
CA VAL A 291 9.97 20.41 14.03
C VAL A 291 11.21 19.82 13.35
N GLU A 292 12.01 20.72 12.79
CA GLU A 292 13.23 20.32 12.06
C GLU A 292 14.27 19.72 13.03
N PRO A 293 14.99 18.65 12.61
CA PRO A 293 16.06 18.08 13.42
C PRO A 293 17.23 19.08 13.56
N VAL A 294 17.68 19.30 14.79
CA VAL A 294 18.85 20.15 15.06
C VAL A 294 20.11 19.57 14.41
N HIS A 295 20.24 18.25 14.44
CA HIS A 295 21.31 17.50 13.80
C HIS A 295 20.68 16.45 12.90
N PRO A 296 20.67 16.66 11.58
CA PRO A 296 20.17 15.66 10.63
C PRO A 296 20.96 14.35 10.75
N ALA A 297 20.25 13.24 10.76
CA ALA A 297 20.85 11.90 10.75
C ALA A 297 20.44 11.16 9.45
N PRO A 298 21.28 10.24 8.98
CA PRO A 298 20.94 9.43 7.81
C PRO A 298 19.75 8.51 8.10
N PRO A 299 19.06 8.06 7.04
CA PRO A 299 18.05 7.01 7.17
C PRO A 299 18.60 5.77 7.88
N LEU A 300 17.71 5.05 8.58
CA LEU A 300 18.01 3.78 9.23
C LEU A 300 18.54 2.76 8.20
N GLY A 301 19.61 2.06 8.56
CA GLY A 301 20.34 1.14 7.70
C GLY A 301 21.50 1.77 6.94
N LEU A 302 21.61 3.11 6.86
CA LEU A 302 22.70 3.82 6.18
C LEU A 302 23.77 4.39 7.12
N ARG A 303 23.61 4.24 8.41
CA ARG A 303 24.54 4.78 9.43
C ARG A 303 26.00 4.38 9.22
N ALA A 304 26.23 3.13 8.80
CA ALA A 304 27.59 2.65 8.56
C ALA A 304 28.32 3.40 7.43
N LEU A 305 27.57 4.07 6.52
CA LEU A 305 28.11 4.82 5.39
C LEU A 305 28.46 6.27 5.75
N SER A 306 27.67 6.91 6.65
CA SER A 306 27.86 8.32 7.00
C SER A 306 28.77 8.52 8.22
N GLY A 307 28.79 7.55 9.15
CA GLY A 307 29.43 7.70 10.45
C GLY A 307 28.69 8.61 11.43
N GLU A 308 27.60 9.24 11.00
CA GLU A 308 26.76 10.12 11.82
C GLU A 308 25.86 9.29 12.75
N THR A 309 25.61 9.83 13.95
CA THR A 309 24.74 9.20 14.94
C THR A 309 23.47 10.02 15.11
N PRO A 310 22.29 9.38 15.18
CA PRO A 310 21.05 10.08 15.53
C PRO A 310 21.19 10.82 16.86
N SER A 311 20.59 11.99 16.95
CA SER A 311 20.56 12.81 18.17
C SER A 311 19.13 12.94 18.68
N LEU A 312 18.99 12.97 20.00
CA LEU A 312 17.74 13.27 20.67
C LEU A 312 17.51 14.79 20.67
N GLN A 313 16.32 15.20 20.28
CA GLN A 313 15.84 16.56 20.39
C GLN A 313 14.64 16.60 21.34
N GLU A 314 14.65 17.56 22.26
CA GLU A 314 13.51 17.79 23.15
C GLU A 314 12.71 19.01 22.69
N THR A 315 11.38 18.90 22.77
CA THR A 315 10.44 19.97 22.43
C THR A 315 9.37 20.04 23.50
N ALA A 316 9.10 21.23 24.02
CA ALA A 316 8.00 21.45 24.95
C ALA A 316 6.67 21.43 24.20
N LEU A 317 5.63 20.90 24.84
CA LEU A 317 4.26 20.87 24.34
C LEU A 317 3.34 21.63 25.30
N SER A 318 2.51 22.48 24.76
CA SER A 318 1.47 23.22 25.50
C SER A 318 0.12 22.51 25.39
N ASP A 319 -0.79 22.84 26.30
CA ASP A 319 -2.18 22.39 26.22
C ASP A 319 -2.82 22.91 24.91
N GLY A 320 -3.47 22.02 24.18
CA GLY A 320 -4.07 22.32 22.88
C GLY A 320 -3.17 22.07 21.68
N ASP A 321 -1.85 21.91 21.88
CA ASP A 321 -0.91 21.63 20.78
C ASP A 321 -1.28 20.32 20.06
N GLN A 322 -1.04 20.33 18.74
CA GLN A 322 -1.21 19.17 17.90
C GLN A 322 0.10 18.89 17.13
N LEU A 323 0.37 17.61 16.94
CA LEU A 323 1.54 17.12 16.20
C LEU A 323 1.11 16.20 15.09
N LEU A 324 1.41 16.59 13.86
CA LEU A 324 1.17 15.78 12.66
C LEU A 324 2.46 15.12 12.20
N PHE A 325 2.48 13.79 12.23
CA PHE A 325 3.49 12.95 11.58
C PHE A 325 2.90 12.45 10.27
N TYR A 326 3.71 12.39 9.22
CA TYR A 326 3.22 12.05 7.88
C TYR A 326 4.33 11.46 7.03
N THR A 327 3.96 10.67 6.00
CA THR A 327 4.90 10.13 5.01
C THR A 327 4.92 11.01 3.75
N ASP A 328 5.93 10.82 2.92
CA ASP A 328 6.17 11.62 1.72
C ASP A 328 5.03 11.54 0.69
N GLY A 329 4.26 10.45 0.66
CA GLY A 329 3.08 10.34 -0.18
C GLY A 329 2.03 11.43 0.03
N VAL A 330 2.06 12.14 1.20
CA VAL A 330 1.23 13.32 1.43
C VAL A 330 1.83 14.56 0.73
N THR A 331 3.11 14.84 0.98
CA THR A 331 3.77 16.06 0.49
C THR A 331 4.24 15.95 -0.96
N GLU A 332 4.53 14.75 -1.45
CA GLU A 332 4.91 14.52 -2.84
C GLU A 332 3.70 14.32 -3.78
N ALA A 333 2.48 14.31 -3.23
CA ALA A 333 1.25 14.30 -4.01
C ALA A 333 1.18 15.53 -4.93
N ARG A 334 0.90 15.30 -6.21
CA ARG A 334 0.94 16.35 -7.24
C ARG A 334 -0.40 16.51 -7.94
N ASP A 335 -0.77 17.76 -8.16
CA ASP A 335 -1.92 18.11 -8.97
C ASP A 335 -1.66 17.88 -10.49
N HIS A 336 -2.66 18.24 -11.32
CA HIS A 336 -2.57 18.18 -12.78
C HIS A 336 -1.50 19.12 -13.39
N LYS A 337 -1.06 20.14 -12.65
CA LYS A 337 0.05 21.03 -13.02
C LYS A 337 1.40 20.55 -12.50
N ARG A 338 1.41 19.42 -11.76
CA ARG A 338 2.57 18.83 -11.10
C ARG A 338 3.08 19.66 -9.89
N GLU A 339 2.22 20.48 -9.30
CA GLU A 339 2.51 21.19 -8.06
C GLU A 339 2.32 20.27 -6.85
N PHE A 340 3.23 20.36 -5.89
CA PHE A 340 3.16 19.58 -4.65
C PHE A 340 2.01 20.03 -3.75
N TYR A 341 1.50 19.13 -2.94
CA TYR A 341 0.48 19.44 -1.96
C TYR A 341 1.05 20.34 -0.84
N PRO A 342 0.50 21.54 -0.61
CA PRO A 342 1.02 22.50 0.37
C PRO A 342 0.52 22.15 1.79
N LEU A 343 1.02 21.04 2.37
CA LEU A 343 0.51 20.44 3.60
C LEU A 343 0.41 21.42 4.78
N MET A 344 1.42 22.27 5.01
CA MET A 344 1.42 23.22 6.13
C MET A 344 0.26 24.23 6.03
N GLU A 345 0.04 24.77 4.84
CA GLU A 345 -1.04 25.71 4.58
C GLU A 345 -2.40 25.04 4.74
N ARG A 346 -2.56 23.83 4.18
CA ARG A 346 -3.81 23.06 4.26
C ARG A 346 -4.10 22.61 5.68
N LEU A 347 -3.09 22.17 6.43
CA LEU A 347 -3.26 21.83 7.83
C LEU A 347 -3.84 23.00 8.62
N SER A 348 -3.31 24.22 8.44
CA SER A 348 -3.81 25.40 9.15
C SER A 348 -5.27 25.74 8.82
N GLN A 349 -5.74 25.42 7.61
CA GLN A 349 -7.12 25.66 7.17
C GLN A 349 -8.12 24.61 7.69
N HIS A 350 -7.66 23.41 8.02
CA HIS A 350 -8.51 22.26 8.41
C HIS A 350 -8.39 21.87 9.88
N LEU A 351 -7.78 22.71 10.71
CA LEU A 351 -7.61 22.43 12.14
C LEU A 351 -8.95 22.24 12.86
N SER A 352 -9.01 21.21 13.67
CA SER A 352 -10.15 20.92 14.57
C SER A 352 -9.61 20.48 15.94
N GLU A 353 -10.44 20.65 16.96
CA GLU A 353 -10.16 20.07 18.28
C GLU A 353 -10.21 18.54 18.29
N GLU A 354 -10.83 17.94 17.31
CA GLU A 354 -10.92 16.50 17.16
C GLU A 354 -9.94 16.04 16.06
N PRO A 355 -8.84 15.31 16.41
CA PRO A 355 -7.83 14.86 15.44
C PRO A 355 -8.39 14.10 14.25
N SER A 356 -9.41 13.28 14.46
CA SER A 356 -10.06 12.51 13.40
C SER A 356 -10.71 13.40 12.33
N ARG A 357 -11.31 14.54 12.73
CA ARG A 357 -11.90 15.51 11.79
C ARG A 357 -10.84 16.24 10.99
N THR A 358 -9.75 16.66 11.63
CA THR A 358 -8.61 17.27 10.95
C THR A 358 -8.07 16.35 9.87
N LEU A 359 -7.79 15.07 10.21
CA LEU A 359 -7.26 14.12 9.25
C LEU A 359 -8.25 13.77 8.13
N ALA A 360 -9.54 13.67 8.42
CA ALA A 360 -10.56 13.42 7.40
C ALA A 360 -10.63 14.59 6.40
N ALA A 361 -10.64 15.83 6.88
CA ALA A 361 -10.67 17.02 6.02
C ALA A 361 -9.40 17.14 5.17
N LEU A 362 -8.22 16.91 5.77
CA LEU A 362 -6.95 16.89 5.03
C LEU A 362 -6.93 15.80 3.94
N HIS A 363 -7.46 14.63 4.24
CA HIS A 363 -7.52 13.54 3.26
C HIS A 363 -8.44 13.87 2.09
N GLU A 364 -9.62 14.41 2.35
CA GLU A 364 -10.55 14.85 1.30
C GLU A 364 -9.93 15.94 0.42
N ASP A 365 -9.25 16.94 1.04
CA ASP A 365 -8.55 17.99 0.34
C ASP A 365 -7.37 17.47 -0.49
N LEU A 366 -6.60 16.54 0.05
CA LEU A 366 -5.50 15.86 -0.65
C LEU A 366 -6.01 15.10 -1.88
N LEU A 367 -7.11 14.35 -1.75
CA LEU A 367 -7.73 13.66 -2.89
C LEU A 367 -8.25 14.63 -3.95
N ALA A 368 -8.83 15.77 -3.53
CA ALA A 368 -9.26 16.81 -4.45
C ALA A 368 -8.09 17.43 -5.21
N HIS A 369 -6.95 17.67 -4.54
CA HIS A 369 -5.72 18.18 -5.14
C HIS A 369 -5.18 17.27 -6.25
N VAL A 370 -5.11 15.97 -6.01
CA VAL A 370 -4.58 14.99 -6.99
C VAL A 370 -5.59 14.55 -8.04
N GLY A 371 -6.87 14.96 -7.94
CA GLY A 371 -7.91 14.55 -8.88
C GLY A 371 -8.53 13.18 -8.59
N GLY A 372 -8.46 12.71 -7.36
CA GLY A 372 -9.22 11.56 -6.83
C GLY A 372 -8.42 10.30 -6.50
N GLU A 373 -7.21 10.10 -7.04
CA GLU A 373 -6.41 8.89 -6.78
C GLU A 373 -4.96 9.26 -6.42
N LEU A 374 -4.46 8.73 -5.30
CA LEU A 374 -3.07 8.87 -4.89
C LEU A 374 -2.15 7.95 -5.70
N HIS A 375 -0.95 8.44 -6.00
CA HIS A 375 0.08 7.69 -6.72
C HIS A 375 1.03 6.92 -5.79
N ASP A 376 1.08 7.31 -4.52
CA ASP A 376 1.82 6.65 -3.46
C ASP A 376 0.97 6.47 -2.20
N ASP A 377 1.41 5.58 -1.31
CA ASP A 377 0.79 5.42 0.00
C ASP A 377 0.96 6.71 0.81
N ALA A 378 -0.03 7.05 1.60
CA ALA A 378 -0.01 8.26 2.43
C ALA A 378 -0.49 7.91 3.84
N ALA A 379 0.41 8.06 4.80
CA ALA A 379 0.10 7.92 6.22
C ALA A 379 0.12 9.29 6.90
N MET A 380 -0.87 9.54 7.72
CA MET A 380 -0.96 10.72 8.59
C MET A 380 -1.34 10.27 10.00
N LEU A 381 -0.55 10.64 10.99
CA LEU A 381 -0.80 10.36 12.41
C LEU A 381 -0.81 11.70 13.16
N LEU A 382 -1.95 12.04 13.75
CA LEU A 382 -2.13 13.28 14.49
C LEU A 382 -2.33 12.99 15.99
N LEU A 383 -1.51 13.63 16.82
CA LEU A 383 -1.64 13.65 18.27
C LEU A 383 -2.05 15.05 18.71
N ARG A 384 -3.00 15.14 19.63
CA ARG A 384 -3.38 16.38 20.31
C ARG A 384 -3.21 16.24 21.81
N ARG A 385 -2.57 17.19 22.46
CA ARG A 385 -2.58 17.35 23.90
C ARG A 385 -3.87 18.09 24.29
N PRO A 386 -4.88 17.47 24.92
CA PRO A 386 -6.07 18.18 25.32
C PRO A 386 -5.75 19.18 26.45
N ALA A 387 -6.46 20.28 26.51
CA ALA A 387 -6.39 21.18 27.64
C ALA A 387 -6.84 20.46 28.92
N ASN A 388 -6.07 20.62 29.99
CA ASN A 388 -6.38 19.99 31.27
C ASN A 388 -7.58 20.71 31.91
N THR A 389 -8.81 20.23 31.69
CA THR A 389 -10.03 20.77 32.27
C THR A 389 -10.15 20.55 33.78
N ALA A 390 -9.19 19.89 34.43
CA ALA A 390 -9.22 19.59 35.87
C ALA A 390 -8.77 20.75 36.77
N SER A 391 -8.31 21.91 36.23
CA SER A 391 -7.82 23.04 37.05
C SER A 391 -8.86 24.12 37.34
N THR A 392 -10.14 23.94 37.00
CA THR A 392 -11.23 24.90 37.31
C THR A 392 -12.27 24.32 38.24
N ALA A 393 -11.88 23.50 39.23
CA ALA A 393 -12.72 23.36 40.41
C ALA A 393 -12.55 24.64 41.23
N PRO A 394 -13.63 25.42 41.49
CA PRO A 394 -13.54 26.56 42.40
C PRO A 394 -13.10 26.07 43.76
N ASN A 395 -12.08 26.71 44.30
CA ASN A 395 -11.60 26.52 45.66
C ASN A 395 -12.81 26.88 46.59
N GLU A 396 -13.61 25.88 46.96
CA GLU A 396 -14.67 26.02 47.94
C GLU A 396 -13.99 26.35 49.26
N PRO A 397 -14.26 27.51 49.90
CA PRO A 397 -13.63 27.83 51.17
C PRO A 397 -14.15 26.83 52.23
N ALA A 398 -13.21 26.16 52.87
CA ALA A 398 -13.43 25.31 54.01
C ALA A 398 -14.08 26.15 55.12
N ASP A 399 -15.40 26.19 55.20
CA ASP A 399 -16.13 26.82 56.28
C ASP A 399 -16.82 25.75 57.16
N ARG A 400 -16.35 25.75 58.43
CA ARG A 400 -17.03 25.29 59.64
C ARG A 400 -17.21 23.81 59.86
N MET A 401 -16.26 23.24 60.63
CA MET A 401 -16.56 22.13 61.52
C MET A 401 -17.58 22.53 62.58
N PRO A 402 -18.65 21.79 62.78
CA PRO A 402 -19.44 21.93 64.00
C PRO A 402 -18.75 21.24 65.17
N SER A 403 -18.49 21.99 66.24
CA SER A 403 -17.98 21.52 67.52
C SER A 403 -18.94 20.50 68.15
N LEU A 404 -18.51 19.23 68.22
CA LEU A 404 -19.15 18.21 69.06
C LEU A 404 -18.87 18.53 70.55
N ARG A 405 -19.89 18.98 71.27
CA ARG A 405 -19.90 19.01 72.73
C ARG A 405 -20.02 17.56 73.25
N VAL A 406 -19.02 17.14 73.97
CA VAL A 406 -19.09 15.94 74.82
C VAL A 406 -19.87 16.33 76.06
N ALA A 407 -21.06 15.71 76.27
CA ALA A 407 -21.75 15.71 77.56
C ALA A 407 -21.22 14.50 78.36
N ALA A 408 -20.70 14.77 79.52
CA ALA A 408 -20.44 13.79 80.54
C ALA A 408 -21.76 13.47 81.28
N GLU A 409 -22.03 12.15 81.39
CA GLU A 409 -22.54 11.45 82.58
C GLU A 409 -22.29 9.95 82.35
#